data_5429d3392e217f7a00a7c5210e041fe3
#
_entry.id   5429d3392e217f7a00a7c5210e041fe3
#
_cell.length_a   1.000
_cell.length_b   1.000
_cell.length_c   1.000
_cell.angle_alpha   90.00
_cell.angle_beta   90.00
_cell.angle_gamma   90.00
#
_symmetry.space_group_name_H-M   'P 1'
#
loop_
_entity.id
_entity.type
_entity.pdbx_description
1 polymer ?
#
loop_
_entity_poly.entity_id
_entity_poly.type
_entity_poly.pdbx_seq_one_letter_code
_entity_poly.pdbx_strand_id
1 'polypeptide(L)'
;AQQPQAPVGGGTVIRQPKGAAAGKGRKLVGFLVTYNGDPLGKAFNLYEGKNFIGRDQSCDISLPWDHQMSGRHMSILYRNVDNKFKYRDEQSSNGTFVNKELSDEGELQNYDIIRLGNTVFIFIAIPKLG
;
A
#
# COMPACT_ATOMS: atom_id res chain seq x y z
N ALA A 1 -15.14 5.46 -3.08
CA ALA A 1 -15.55 4.88 -3.12
C ALA A 1 -15.90 4.48 -3.45
N GLN A 2 -15.08 4.69 -3.41
CA GLN A 2 -15.43 4.03 -3.54
C GLN A 2 -15.97 3.59 -3.59
N GLN A 3 -15.61 3.74 -3.38
CA GLN A 3 -16.20 3.01 -3.23
C GLN A 3 -17.19 2.85 -3.43
N PRO A 4 -17.37 2.94 -3.31
CA PRO A 4 -18.44 2.51 -3.29
C PRO A 4 -19.39 2.28 -3.31
N GLN A 5 -19.55 2.17 -2.95
CA GLN A 5 -20.49 1.59 -2.76
C GLN A 5 -21.34 1.22 -2.54
N ALA A 6 -21.44 1.23 -2.18
CA ALA A 6 -22.30 0.58 -1.84
C ALA A 6 -23.15 0.18 -1.71
N PRO A 7 -23.61 -0.14 -1.30
CA PRO A 7 -24.37 -0.91 -1.09
C PRO A 7 -25.30 -1.32 -1.14
N VAL A 8 -25.43 -1.59 -1.06
CA VAL A 8 -26.21 -2.21 -1.08
C VAL A 8 -26.98 -2.84 -0.95
N GLY A 9 -27.12 -2.93 -0.79
CA GLY A 9 -27.71 -3.61 -0.56
C GLY A 9 -28.08 -4.40 -0.32
N GLY A 10 -28.09 -4.66 -0.04
CA GLY A 10 -28.24 -5.45 0.34
C GLY A 10 -27.80 -5.92 0.81
N GLY A 11 -27.54 -5.80 0.95
CA GLY A 11 -26.99 -6.18 1.40
C GLY A 11 -26.34 -6.25 1.64
N THR A 12 -26.28 -6.18 1.80
CA THR A 12 -25.53 -6.30 1.91
C THR A 12 -24.86 -6.72 1.79
N VAL A 13 -24.98 -7.06 1.65
CA VAL A 13 -24.17 -7.60 1.48
C VAL A 13 -23.46 -7.57 1.00
N ILE A 14 -23.41 -7.57 1.01
CA ILE A 14 -22.60 -7.51 0.46
C ILE A 14 -21.47 -8.05 0.23
N ARG A 15 -20.92 -8.19 -0.58
CA ARG A 15 -19.69 -8.53 -0.81
C ARG A 15 -18.78 -7.52 -0.42
N GLN A 16 -17.84 -7.84 0.31
CA GLN A 16 -16.89 -6.91 0.83
C GLN A 16 -15.84 -6.57 -0.21
N PRO A 17 -15.53 -5.30 -0.43
CA PRO A 17 -14.32 -4.94 -1.16
C PRO A 17 -13.11 -5.50 -0.44
N LYS A 18 -12.10 -5.86 -1.21
CA LYS A 18 -10.88 -6.41 -0.65
C LYS A 18 -10.23 -5.48 0.38
N GLY A 19 -10.14 -4.19 0.07
CA GLY A 19 -9.52 -3.23 0.97
C GLY A 19 -10.25 -3.09 2.29
N ALA A 20 -11.58 -3.11 2.24
CA ALA A 20 -12.37 -3.02 3.46
C ALA A 20 -12.14 -4.25 4.35
N ALA A 21 -12.09 -5.44 3.73
CA ALA A 21 -11.83 -6.66 4.49
C ALA A 21 -10.42 -6.64 5.07
N ALA A 22 -9.44 -6.16 4.30
CA ALA A 22 -8.05 -6.14 4.73
C ALA A 22 -7.85 -5.24 5.94
N GLY A 23 -8.60 -4.12 6.03
CA GLY A 23 -8.44 -3.19 7.13
C GLY A 23 -9.17 -3.58 8.40
N LYS A 24 -10.12 -4.52 8.30
CA LYS A 24 -10.98 -4.82 9.43
C LYS A 24 -10.21 -5.52 10.54
N GLY A 25 -10.25 -4.96 11.75
CA GLY A 25 -9.59 -5.53 12.91
C GLY A 25 -8.08 -5.35 12.91
N ARG A 26 -7.53 -4.64 11.95
CA ARG A 26 -6.11 -4.39 11.84
C ARG A 26 -5.82 -2.92 12.12
N LYS A 27 -4.79 -2.70 12.90
CA LYS A 27 -4.40 -1.36 13.32
C LYS A 27 -3.83 -0.57 12.13
N LEU A 28 -4.27 0.66 11.99
CA LEU A 28 -3.70 1.58 11.01
C LEU A 28 -2.35 2.05 11.53
N VAL A 29 -1.30 1.89 10.72
CA VAL A 29 0.06 2.16 11.17
C VAL A 29 0.82 3.16 10.30
N GLY A 30 0.33 3.44 9.10
CA GLY A 30 1.02 4.39 8.23
C GLY A 30 0.27 4.64 6.94
N PHE A 31 0.94 5.35 6.04
CA PHE A 31 0.35 5.73 4.75
C PHE A 31 1.40 5.72 3.66
N LEU A 32 0.95 5.44 2.44
CA LEU A 32 1.71 5.75 1.24
C LEU A 32 0.97 6.86 0.53
N VAL A 33 1.65 7.96 0.26
CA VAL A 33 1.03 9.13 -0.37
C VAL A 33 1.66 9.36 -1.73
N THR A 34 0.82 9.58 -2.74
CA THR A 34 1.30 9.85 -4.08
C THR A 34 0.54 11.01 -4.71
N TYR A 35 1.19 11.71 -5.62
CA TYR A 35 0.56 12.72 -6.46
C TYR A 35 0.46 12.23 -7.91
N ASN A 36 0.99 11.05 -8.20
CA ASN A 36 0.85 10.48 -9.54
C ASN A 36 -0.59 10.01 -9.74
N GLY A 37 -1.18 10.40 -10.85
CA GLY A 37 -2.55 10.05 -11.13
C GLY A 37 -3.58 10.87 -10.39
N ASP A 38 -3.15 11.71 -9.45
CA ASP A 38 -4.03 12.58 -8.68
C ASP A 38 -3.23 13.81 -8.21
N PRO A 39 -3.32 14.93 -8.95
CA PRO A 39 -2.50 16.10 -8.59
C PRO A 39 -2.83 16.71 -7.24
N LEU A 40 -3.97 16.38 -6.67
CA LEU A 40 -4.32 16.85 -5.32
C LEU A 40 -3.79 15.94 -4.23
N GLY A 41 -3.26 14.77 -4.62
CA GLY A 41 -2.66 13.83 -3.69
C GLY A 41 -3.62 12.75 -3.23
N LYS A 42 -3.11 11.54 -3.12
CA LYS A 42 -3.88 10.41 -2.63
C LYS A 42 -3.08 9.65 -1.59
N ALA A 43 -3.73 9.34 -0.48
CA ALA A 43 -3.13 8.57 0.60
C ALA A 43 -3.74 7.18 0.62
N PHE A 44 -2.88 6.17 0.73
CA PHE A 44 -3.29 4.78 0.89
C PHE A 44 -2.92 4.33 2.30
N ASN A 45 -3.83 3.67 2.97
CA ASN A 45 -3.62 3.21 4.35
C ASN A 45 -2.72 1.98 4.38
N LEU A 46 -1.83 1.95 5.37
CA LEU A 46 -1.03 0.76 5.69
C LEU A 46 -1.47 0.24 7.05
N TYR A 47 -1.68 -1.07 7.11
CA TYR A 47 -2.17 -1.72 8.32
C TYR A 47 -1.15 -2.68 8.88
N GLU A 48 -1.30 -2.98 10.15
CA GLU A 48 -0.56 -4.02 10.82
C GLU A 48 -0.63 -5.32 10.03
N GLY A 49 0.50 -6.05 9.95
CA GLY A 49 0.58 -7.24 9.13
C GLY A 49 1.10 -6.89 7.74
N LYS A 50 0.75 -7.70 6.77
CA LYS A 50 1.30 -7.59 5.43
C LYS A 50 0.36 -6.82 4.51
N ASN A 51 0.92 -5.88 3.77
CA ASN A 51 0.20 -5.06 2.80
C ASN A 51 0.84 -5.27 1.44
N PHE A 52 0.06 -5.73 0.47
CA PHE A 52 0.56 -5.90 -0.90
C PHE A 52 0.22 -4.68 -1.73
N ILE A 53 1.18 -4.22 -2.51
CA ILE A 53 1.04 -3.06 -3.39
C ILE A 53 1.33 -3.51 -4.82
N GLY A 54 0.45 -3.19 -5.75
CA GLY A 54 0.65 -3.54 -7.14
C GLY A 54 -0.48 -3.10 -8.02
N ARG A 55 -0.41 -3.53 -9.28
CA ARG A 55 -1.42 -3.18 -10.27
C ARG A 55 -2.69 -4.02 -10.12
N ASP A 56 -2.56 -5.23 -9.61
CA ASP A 56 -3.64 -6.17 -9.52
C ASP A 56 -4.67 -5.73 -8.48
N GLN A 57 -5.95 -5.92 -8.79
CA GLN A 57 -7.04 -5.59 -7.89
C GLN A 57 -6.99 -6.38 -6.59
N SER A 58 -6.34 -7.55 -6.60
CA SER A 58 -6.21 -8.37 -5.40
C SER A 58 -5.26 -7.76 -4.36
N CYS A 59 -4.48 -6.75 -4.74
CA CYS A 59 -3.58 -6.10 -3.81
C CYS A 59 -4.33 -5.22 -2.83
N ASP A 60 -3.78 -5.06 -1.63
CA ASP A 60 -4.36 -4.16 -0.63
C ASP A 60 -4.32 -2.71 -1.09
N ILE A 61 -3.24 -2.34 -1.79
CA ILE A 61 -3.12 -1.04 -2.45
C ILE A 61 -2.97 -1.34 -3.93
N SER A 62 -4.00 -0.99 -4.69
CA SER A 62 -4.06 -1.33 -6.11
C SER A 62 -4.01 -0.08 -6.97
N LEU A 63 -3.11 -0.09 -7.97
CA LEU A 63 -2.94 1.00 -8.91
C LEU A 63 -3.06 0.44 -10.34
N PRO A 64 -4.29 0.14 -10.77
CA PRO A 64 -4.50 -0.55 -12.06
C PRO A 64 -4.10 0.29 -13.27
N TRP A 65 -3.97 1.60 -13.08
CA TRP A 65 -3.60 2.51 -14.17
C TRP A 65 -2.09 2.54 -14.45
N ASP A 66 -1.25 1.99 -13.57
CA ASP A 66 0.20 2.01 -13.76
C ASP A 66 0.66 0.74 -14.45
N HIS A 67 0.82 0.82 -15.78
CA HIS A 67 1.16 -0.35 -16.59
C HIS A 67 2.62 -0.79 -16.42
N GLN A 68 3.46 0.02 -15.79
CA GLN A 68 4.84 -0.34 -15.49
C GLN A 68 4.98 -1.02 -14.13
N MET A 69 3.91 -1.06 -13.36
CA MET A 69 3.89 -1.72 -12.07
C MET A 69 3.48 -3.18 -12.27
N SER A 70 4.16 -4.10 -11.61
CA SER A 70 3.79 -5.51 -11.66
C SER A 70 2.49 -5.75 -10.91
N GLY A 71 1.82 -6.84 -11.22
CA GLY A 71 0.54 -7.19 -10.61
C GLY A 71 0.63 -7.18 -9.10
N ARG A 72 1.64 -7.87 -8.54
CA ARG A 72 1.96 -7.80 -7.12
C ARG A 72 3.42 -7.37 -7.05
N HIS A 73 3.63 -6.08 -6.85
CA HIS A 73 4.95 -5.47 -7.04
C HIS A 73 5.83 -5.54 -5.80
N MET A 74 5.29 -5.13 -4.66
CA MET A 74 6.02 -5.17 -3.40
C MET A 74 5.07 -5.38 -2.25
N SER A 75 5.62 -5.68 -1.09
CA SER A 75 4.85 -5.79 0.14
C SER A 75 5.52 -4.99 1.24
N ILE A 76 4.71 -4.52 2.19
CA ILE A 76 5.19 -3.86 3.40
C ILE A 76 4.60 -4.60 4.58
N LEU A 77 5.47 -5.05 5.46
CA LEU A 77 5.09 -5.79 6.67
C LEU A 77 5.37 -4.95 7.90
N TYR A 78 4.35 -4.77 8.71
CA TYR A 78 4.50 -4.12 10.02
C TYR A 78 4.16 -5.12 11.11
N ARG A 79 5.04 -5.23 12.11
CA ARG A 79 4.76 -6.08 13.27
C ARG A 79 4.87 -5.25 14.55
N ASN A 80 3.89 -5.46 15.44
CA ASN A 80 3.88 -4.76 16.72
C ASN A 80 5.06 -5.13 17.59
N VAL A 81 5.62 -6.31 17.41
CA VAL A 81 6.67 -6.81 18.28
C VAL A 81 7.92 -5.92 18.21
N ASP A 82 8.21 -5.35 17.04
CA ASP A 82 9.39 -4.48 16.90
C ASP A 82 9.03 -3.09 16.36
N ASN A 83 7.77 -2.84 16.03
CA ASN A 83 7.29 -1.56 15.50
C ASN A 83 8.05 -1.12 14.26
N LYS A 84 8.43 -2.07 13.40
CA LYS A 84 9.21 -1.78 12.21
C LYS A 84 8.42 -2.09 10.95
N PHE A 85 8.66 -1.27 9.93
CA PHE A 85 8.10 -1.49 8.60
C PHE A 85 9.18 -2.08 7.73
N LYS A 86 8.94 -3.28 7.21
CA LYS A 86 9.90 -3.94 6.34
C LYS A 86 9.27 -4.13 4.98
N TYR A 87 10.02 -3.81 3.93
CA TYR A 87 9.51 -3.94 2.57
C TYR A 87 10.24 -5.06 1.84
N ARG A 88 9.59 -5.57 0.83
CA ARG A 88 10.16 -6.64 0.01
C ARG A 88 9.60 -6.51 -1.39
N ASP A 89 10.50 -6.55 -2.38
CA ASP A 89 10.10 -6.65 -3.77
C ASP A 89 9.54 -8.05 -4.01
N GLU A 90 8.40 -8.14 -4.67
CA GLU A 90 7.73 -9.42 -4.91
C GLU A 90 8.05 -9.91 -6.32
N GLN A 91 9.33 -9.89 -6.67
CA GLN A 91 9.84 -10.34 -7.96
C GLN A 91 9.25 -9.53 -9.12
N SER A 92 9.22 -8.22 -8.94
CA SER A 92 8.65 -7.33 -9.95
C SER A 92 9.51 -7.30 -11.21
N SER A 93 8.89 -6.94 -12.33
CA SER A 93 9.60 -6.86 -13.61
C SER A 93 10.59 -5.70 -13.65
N ASN A 94 10.22 -4.57 -13.05
CA ASN A 94 11.02 -3.34 -13.18
C ASN A 94 11.74 -2.93 -11.90
N GLY A 95 11.53 -3.68 -10.82
CA GLY A 95 12.22 -3.42 -9.55
C GLY A 95 11.51 -2.44 -8.65
N THR A 96 11.91 -2.45 -7.38
CA THR A 96 11.44 -1.54 -6.35
C THR A 96 12.60 -0.62 -6.02
N PHE A 97 12.32 0.69 -6.02
CA PHE A 97 13.34 1.70 -5.74
C PHE A 97 12.98 2.43 -4.46
N VAL A 98 13.94 2.49 -3.54
CA VAL A 98 13.77 3.22 -2.28
C VAL A 98 14.86 4.28 -2.23
N ASN A 99 14.43 5.53 -2.12
CA ASN A 99 15.33 6.68 -2.15
C ASN A 99 16.28 6.63 -3.35
N LYS A 100 15.70 6.28 -4.52
CA LYS A 100 16.36 6.23 -5.83
C LYS A 100 17.30 5.05 -6.01
N GLU A 101 17.35 4.12 -5.05
CA GLU A 101 18.20 2.95 -5.16
C GLU A 101 17.37 1.69 -5.34
N LEU A 102 17.76 0.87 -6.31
CA LEU A 102 17.13 -0.43 -6.52
C LEU A 102 17.39 -1.31 -5.31
N SER A 103 16.34 -1.86 -4.73
CA SER A 103 16.45 -2.62 -3.51
C SER A 103 15.42 -3.73 -3.45
N ASP A 104 15.85 -4.93 -3.10
CA ASP A 104 14.95 -6.08 -3.01
C ASP A 104 14.22 -6.15 -1.68
N GLU A 105 14.81 -5.66 -0.62
CA GLU A 105 14.18 -5.68 0.69
C GLU A 105 14.94 -4.76 1.65
N GLY A 106 14.27 -4.38 2.71
CA GLY A 106 14.87 -3.51 3.70
C GLY A 106 13.85 -3.00 4.69
N GLU A 107 14.27 -2.05 5.50
CA GLU A 107 13.42 -1.40 6.49
C GLU A 107 13.09 0.01 6.01
N LEU A 108 11.81 0.41 6.15
CA LEU A 108 11.39 1.75 5.78
C LEU A 108 11.49 2.69 6.96
N GLN A 109 12.00 3.88 6.69
CA GLN A 109 12.04 4.99 7.64
C GLN A 109 11.03 6.04 7.21
N ASN A 110 10.49 6.77 8.17
CA ASN A 110 9.52 7.82 7.88
C ASN A 110 10.09 8.78 6.83
N TYR A 111 9.27 9.11 5.83
CA TYR A 111 9.60 9.99 4.71
C TYR A 111 10.44 9.33 3.61
N ASP A 112 10.67 8.03 3.67
CA ASP A 112 11.32 7.35 2.54
C ASP A 112 10.49 7.49 1.28
N ILE A 113 11.17 7.64 0.15
CA ILE A 113 10.54 7.76 -1.16
C ILE A 113 10.63 6.42 -1.86
N ILE A 114 9.49 5.91 -2.29
CA ILE A 114 9.39 4.60 -2.93
C ILE A 114 8.88 4.80 -4.34
N ARG A 115 9.54 4.19 -5.32
CA ARG A 115 9.05 4.19 -6.70
C ARG A 115 8.78 2.76 -7.15
N LEU A 116 7.57 2.55 -7.64
CA LEU A 116 7.13 1.29 -8.23
C LEU A 116 6.55 1.64 -9.61
N GLY A 117 7.14 1.07 -10.66
CA GLY A 117 6.69 1.44 -12.00
C GLY A 117 6.87 2.93 -12.23
N ASN A 118 5.78 3.61 -12.59
CA ASN A 118 5.78 5.05 -12.81
C ASN A 118 5.25 5.84 -11.60
N THR A 119 4.97 5.17 -10.51
CA THR A 119 4.35 5.80 -9.36
C THR A 119 5.37 6.01 -8.25
N VAL A 120 5.40 7.23 -7.73
CA VAL A 120 6.29 7.61 -6.63
C VAL A 120 5.44 7.88 -5.41
N PHE A 121 5.81 7.23 -4.31
CA PHE A 121 5.13 7.41 -3.01
C PHE A 121 6.08 8.00 -2.01
N ILE A 122 5.52 8.75 -1.06
CA ILE A 122 6.23 9.04 0.17
C ILE A 122 5.63 8.16 1.28
N PHE A 123 6.50 7.54 2.05
CA PHE A 123 6.07 6.70 3.17
C PHE A 123 5.96 7.54 4.44
N ILE A 124 4.80 7.46 5.09
CA ILE A 124 4.52 8.16 6.33
C ILE A 124 4.20 7.13 7.40
N ALA A 125 4.98 7.13 8.47
CA ALA A 125 4.73 6.25 9.61
C ALA A 125 3.97 7.01 10.69
N ILE A 126 2.94 6.37 11.25
CA ILE A 126 2.24 6.92 12.40
C ILE A 126 3.14 6.68 13.60
N PRO A 127 3.51 7.71 14.36
CA PRO A 127 4.36 7.52 15.52
C PRO A 127 3.63 6.73 16.60
N LYS A 128 4.40 6.04 17.41
CA LYS A 128 3.84 5.34 18.55
C LYS A 128 3.33 6.36 19.55
N LEU A 129 2.06 6.23 19.91
CA LEU A 129 1.40 7.16 20.83
C LEU A 129 1.36 6.57 22.23
N GLY A 130 1.91 7.23 23.16
CA GLY A 130 1.90 6.83 24.55
C GLY A 130 3.06 5.99 25.00
#